data_a4f72fde75bb2b42157b033b966df803
#
_entry.id   a4f72fde75bb2b42157b033b966df803
#
_cell.length_a   1.000
_cell.length_b   1.000
_cell.length_c   1.000
_cell.angle_alpha   90.00
_cell.angle_beta   90.00
_cell.angle_gamma   90.00
#
_symmetry.space_group_name_H-M   'P 1'
#
loop_
_entity.id
_entity.type
_entity.pdbx_description
1 polymer ?
#
loop_
_entity_poly.entity_id
_entity_poly.type
_entity_poly.pdbx_seq_one_letter_code
_entity_poly.pdbx_strand_id
1 'polypeptide(L)'
;MAETTVSNFVPDAVESAAYRVLSQLLSVPLAYANQNNSRLPLPYATLRVSTRTTIGRDEHGEVDDEGVMPSHGVREGTVMVNVYGGSAREHCDDLINNIRKTTSRYLMRREKFIIANSDQVNDLSGLRDEANFEAMANVDLTFRYTGKYTDNVGLIETVDATGDIGGIETHLTIAVTSE
;
A
#
# COMPACT_ATOMS: atom_id res chain seq x y z
N MET A 1 -25.52 -23.82 -19.72
CA MET A 1 -25.50 -22.68 -18.78
C MET A 1 -24.04 -22.51 -18.38
N ALA A 2 -23.41 -21.38 -18.74
CA ALA A 2 -22.05 -21.10 -18.35
C ALA A 2 -22.06 -20.68 -16.87
N GLU A 3 -21.32 -21.41 -16.01
CA GLU A 3 -21.06 -20.97 -14.66
C GLU A 3 -20.28 -19.66 -14.72
N THR A 4 -20.91 -18.58 -14.31
CA THR A 4 -20.22 -17.31 -14.10
C THR A 4 -19.33 -17.47 -12.88
N THR A 5 -18.05 -17.69 -13.11
CA THR A 5 -17.04 -17.71 -12.04
C THR A 5 -17.01 -16.33 -11.40
N VAL A 6 -17.62 -16.22 -10.23
CA VAL A 6 -17.56 -14.99 -9.42
C VAL A 6 -16.10 -14.81 -9.01
N SER A 7 -15.44 -13.81 -9.58
CA SER A 7 -14.08 -13.44 -9.19
C SER A 7 -14.11 -12.92 -7.76
N ASN A 8 -13.64 -13.73 -6.81
CA ASN A 8 -13.46 -13.27 -5.45
C ASN A 8 -12.29 -12.28 -5.43
N PHE A 9 -12.56 -11.07 -4.94
CA PHE A 9 -11.51 -10.09 -4.68
C PHE A 9 -10.50 -10.65 -3.67
N VAL A 10 -9.22 -10.66 -4.04
CA VAL A 10 -8.12 -11.07 -3.17
C VAL A 10 -7.31 -9.82 -2.85
N PRO A 11 -7.32 -9.33 -1.59
CA PRO A 11 -6.56 -8.15 -1.21
C PRO A 11 -5.06 -8.43 -1.31
N ASP A 12 -4.31 -7.47 -1.81
CA ASP A 12 -2.86 -7.53 -1.78
C ASP A 12 -2.30 -7.20 -0.38
N ALA A 13 -0.95 -7.21 -0.26
CA ALA A 13 -0.29 -6.95 1.02
C ALA A 13 -0.59 -5.56 1.59
N VAL A 14 -0.72 -4.55 0.72
CA VAL A 14 -1.00 -3.15 1.12
C VAL A 14 -2.46 -3.00 1.55
N GLU A 15 -3.39 -3.56 0.80
CA GLU A 15 -4.81 -3.58 1.15
C GLU A 15 -5.06 -4.36 2.46
N SER A 16 -4.35 -5.48 2.63
CA SER A 16 -4.40 -6.26 3.87
C SER A 16 -3.85 -5.48 5.07
N ALA A 17 -2.77 -4.70 4.89
CA ALA A 17 -2.22 -3.83 5.93
C ALA A 17 -3.20 -2.68 6.26
N ALA A 18 -3.79 -2.05 5.24
CA ALA A 18 -4.84 -1.04 5.42
C ALA A 18 -6.01 -1.59 6.24
N TYR A 19 -6.49 -2.79 5.91
CA TYR A 19 -7.57 -3.44 6.64
C TYR A 19 -7.20 -3.68 8.11
N ARG A 20 -6.01 -4.24 8.40
CA ARG A 20 -5.55 -4.51 9.77
C ARG A 20 -5.44 -3.24 10.61
N VAL A 21 -5.02 -2.12 10.01
CA VAL A 21 -4.94 -0.83 10.70
C VAL A 21 -6.35 -0.25 10.91
N LEU A 22 -7.12 -0.11 9.83
CA LEU A 22 -8.40 0.58 9.89
C LEU A 22 -9.46 -0.19 10.69
N SER A 23 -9.45 -1.52 10.69
CA SER A 23 -10.37 -2.33 11.50
C SER A 23 -10.19 -2.16 13.00
N GLN A 24 -9.01 -1.72 13.46
CA GLN A 24 -8.75 -1.42 14.87
C GLN A 24 -9.02 0.05 15.22
N LEU A 25 -9.12 0.93 14.24
CA LEU A 25 -9.37 2.36 14.44
C LEU A 25 -10.85 2.74 14.27
N LEU A 26 -11.60 1.95 13.52
CA LEU A 26 -13.03 2.12 13.31
C LEU A 26 -13.84 1.49 14.46
N SER A 27 -14.94 2.15 14.81
CA SER A 27 -15.90 1.67 15.80
C SER A 27 -16.98 0.75 15.21
N VAL A 28 -16.99 0.57 13.89
CA VAL A 28 -17.97 -0.23 13.14
C VAL A 28 -17.27 -1.34 12.34
N PRO A 29 -17.98 -2.44 12.02
CA PRO A 29 -17.42 -3.50 11.17
C PRO A 29 -16.90 -2.97 9.85
N LEU A 30 -15.76 -3.48 9.39
CA LEU A 30 -15.08 -3.07 8.16
C LEU A 30 -15.11 -4.21 7.14
N ALA A 31 -15.36 -3.90 5.87
CA ALA A 31 -15.26 -4.81 4.75
C ALA A 31 -14.50 -4.16 3.57
N TYR A 32 -14.05 -4.97 2.61
CA TYR A 32 -13.54 -4.43 1.35
C TYR A 32 -14.69 -4.02 0.43
N ALA A 33 -14.57 -2.87 -0.23
CA ALA A 33 -15.62 -2.33 -1.10
C ALA A 33 -15.89 -3.18 -2.36
N ASN A 34 -14.89 -3.97 -2.79
CA ASN A 34 -14.94 -4.73 -4.05
C ASN A 34 -15.30 -6.22 -3.83
N GLN A 35 -15.96 -6.56 -2.74
CA GLN A 35 -16.39 -7.94 -2.47
C GLN A 35 -17.81 -8.20 -2.98
N ASN A 36 -18.01 -9.34 -3.63
CA ASN A 36 -19.32 -9.83 -4.05
C ASN A 36 -20.04 -10.59 -2.91
N ASN A 37 -20.07 -10.01 -1.73
CA ASN A 37 -20.69 -10.60 -0.55
C ASN A 37 -22.01 -9.90 -0.23
N SER A 38 -22.84 -10.58 0.58
CA SER A 38 -24.03 -9.96 1.17
C SER A 38 -23.62 -8.70 1.95
N ARG A 39 -24.45 -7.68 1.86
CA ARG A 39 -24.26 -6.44 2.59
C ARG A 39 -24.22 -6.71 4.10
N LEU A 40 -23.28 -6.09 4.81
CA LEU A 40 -23.24 -6.18 6.26
C LEU A 40 -24.43 -5.45 6.91
N PRO A 41 -24.84 -5.86 8.12
CA PRO A 41 -25.79 -5.09 8.92
C PRO A 41 -25.26 -3.67 9.19
N LEU A 42 -26.17 -2.69 9.14
CA LEU A 42 -25.85 -1.30 9.46
C LEU A 42 -25.64 -1.09 10.98
N PRO A 43 -24.73 -0.21 11.43
CA PRO A 43 -23.76 0.52 10.62
C PRO A 43 -22.53 -0.33 10.28
N TYR A 44 -21.92 -0.10 9.13
CA TYR A 44 -20.67 -0.72 8.74
C TYR A 44 -19.84 0.23 7.85
N ALA A 45 -18.56 -0.07 7.67
CA ALA A 45 -17.66 0.65 6.78
C ALA A 45 -17.13 -0.24 5.67
N THR A 46 -16.74 0.38 4.56
CA THR A 46 -15.97 -0.27 3.51
C THR A 46 -14.68 0.49 3.23
N LEU A 47 -13.63 -0.24 2.86
CA LEU A 47 -12.38 0.35 2.40
C LEU A 47 -12.09 -0.02 0.95
N ARG A 48 -11.43 0.89 0.23
CA ARG A 48 -10.88 0.68 -1.10
C ARG A 48 -9.58 1.47 -1.25
N VAL A 49 -8.50 0.82 -1.62
CA VAL A 49 -7.28 1.53 -2.07
C VAL A 49 -7.54 2.02 -3.50
N SER A 50 -7.59 3.34 -3.69
CA SER A 50 -7.98 3.96 -4.95
C SER A 50 -6.79 4.35 -5.81
N THR A 51 -5.69 4.80 -5.21
CA THR A 51 -4.49 5.23 -5.92
C THR A 51 -3.23 4.73 -5.23
N ARG A 52 -2.14 4.59 -6.02
CA ARG A 52 -0.78 4.34 -5.54
C ARG A 52 0.20 5.04 -6.47
N THR A 53 1.21 5.68 -5.91
CA THR A 53 2.28 6.38 -6.65
C THR A 53 3.61 6.20 -5.95
N THR A 54 4.70 6.43 -6.68
CA THR A 54 6.06 6.46 -6.14
C THR A 54 6.41 7.88 -5.75
N ILE A 55 7.06 8.06 -4.59
CA ILE A 55 7.56 9.34 -4.13
C ILE A 55 9.08 9.29 -4.11
N GLY A 56 9.71 10.24 -4.81
CA GLY A 56 11.16 10.34 -4.87
C GLY A 56 11.80 9.24 -5.72
N ARG A 57 13.06 8.94 -5.39
CA ARG A 57 13.83 7.86 -6.00
C ARG A 57 13.92 6.69 -5.04
N ASP A 58 14.02 5.49 -5.60
CA ASP A 58 14.27 4.31 -4.81
C ASP A 58 15.75 4.26 -4.40
N GLU A 59 16.00 3.76 -3.21
CA GLU A 59 17.33 3.46 -2.71
C GLU A 59 17.70 2.04 -3.11
N HIS A 60 18.93 1.87 -3.57
CA HIS A 60 19.48 0.59 -3.96
C HIS A 60 20.45 0.13 -2.87
N GLY A 61 20.31 -1.11 -2.45
CA GLY A 61 21.22 -1.75 -1.53
C GLY A 61 22.47 -2.27 -2.23
N GLU A 62 23.33 -2.92 -1.47
CA GLU A 62 24.52 -3.59 -2.01
C GLU A 62 24.09 -4.82 -2.82
N VAL A 63 24.83 -5.11 -3.88
CA VAL A 63 24.66 -6.32 -4.69
C VAL A 63 25.19 -7.49 -3.87
N ASP A 64 24.42 -8.56 -3.76
CA ASP A 64 24.85 -9.77 -3.08
C ASP A 64 25.76 -10.64 -3.97
N ASP A 65 26.25 -11.75 -3.41
CA ASP A 65 27.16 -12.69 -4.09
C ASP A 65 26.52 -13.41 -5.28
N GLU A 66 25.19 -13.31 -5.41
CA GLU A 66 24.40 -13.88 -6.50
C GLU A 66 24.09 -12.83 -7.59
N GLY A 67 24.57 -11.59 -7.41
CA GLY A 67 24.36 -10.49 -8.33
C GLY A 67 22.97 -9.85 -8.18
N VAL A 68 22.30 -10.06 -7.04
CA VAL A 68 20.98 -9.51 -6.77
C VAL A 68 21.08 -8.23 -5.94
N MET A 69 20.46 -7.17 -6.41
CA MET A 69 20.43 -5.87 -5.74
C MET A 69 19.04 -5.62 -5.15
N PRO A 70 18.89 -5.54 -3.82
CA PRO A 70 17.63 -5.16 -3.20
C PRO A 70 17.40 -3.66 -3.38
N SER A 71 16.16 -3.30 -3.66
CA SER A 71 15.75 -1.91 -3.84
C SER A 71 14.51 -1.61 -3.01
N HIS A 72 14.44 -0.41 -2.46
CA HIS A 72 13.27 0.02 -1.71
C HIS A 72 13.03 1.52 -1.86
N GLY A 73 11.77 1.92 -1.72
CA GLY A 73 11.42 3.33 -1.81
C GLY A 73 10.05 3.64 -1.24
N VAL A 74 9.80 4.90 -1.04
CA VAL A 74 8.53 5.38 -0.49
C VAL A 74 7.46 5.33 -1.56
N ARG A 75 6.34 4.75 -1.18
CA ARG A 75 5.11 4.75 -1.95
C ARG A 75 4.03 5.48 -1.18
N GLU A 76 3.19 6.22 -1.88
CA GLU A 76 2.03 6.89 -1.32
C GLU A 76 0.77 6.42 -2.06
N GLY A 77 -0.34 6.44 -1.38
CA GLY A 77 -1.62 6.10 -1.97
C GLY A 77 -2.77 6.71 -1.20
N THR A 78 -3.96 6.53 -1.74
CA THR A 78 -5.21 6.95 -1.12
C THR A 78 -6.05 5.71 -0.81
N VAL A 79 -6.53 5.63 0.43
CA VAL A 79 -7.56 4.69 0.82
C VAL A 79 -8.86 5.44 1.10
N MET A 80 -9.89 5.08 0.38
CA MET A 80 -11.24 5.60 0.56
C MET A 80 -11.95 4.74 1.60
N VAL A 81 -12.51 5.38 2.62
CA VAL A 81 -13.33 4.76 3.65
C VAL A 81 -14.75 5.31 3.54
N ASN A 82 -15.72 4.42 3.28
CA ASN A 82 -17.13 4.78 3.26
C ASN A 82 -17.82 4.14 4.45
N VAL A 83 -18.61 4.92 5.18
CA VAL A 83 -19.42 4.46 6.32
C VAL A 83 -20.89 4.57 5.95
N TYR A 84 -21.65 3.52 6.24
CA TYR A 84 -23.07 3.39 5.92
C TYR A 84 -23.90 3.22 7.17
N GLY A 85 -25.01 3.94 7.25
CA GLY A 85 -26.03 3.84 8.29
C GLY A 85 -25.68 4.56 9.60
N GLY A 86 -26.66 4.76 10.44
CA GLY A 86 -26.52 5.40 11.74
C GLY A 86 -25.92 6.81 11.66
N SER A 87 -25.00 7.12 12.57
CA SER A 87 -24.22 8.36 12.60
C SER A 87 -22.97 8.25 11.71
N ALA A 88 -23.12 7.96 10.41
CA ALA A 88 -22.00 7.69 9.50
C ALA A 88 -20.90 8.77 9.56
N ARG A 89 -21.29 10.05 9.62
CA ARG A 89 -20.36 11.18 9.73
C ARG A 89 -19.57 11.15 11.03
N GLU A 90 -20.21 10.89 12.16
CA GLU A 90 -19.54 10.81 13.48
C GLU A 90 -18.51 9.67 13.50
N HIS A 91 -18.81 8.53 12.88
CA HIS A 91 -17.86 7.42 12.75
C HIS A 91 -16.64 7.79 11.92
N CYS A 92 -16.78 8.63 10.87
CA CYS A 92 -15.66 9.16 10.11
C CYS A 92 -14.84 10.17 10.93
N ASP A 93 -15.48 11.06 11.67
CA ASP A 93 -14.80 12.03 12.56
C ASP A 93 -14.04 11.28 13.68
N ASP A 94 -14.63 10.27 14.28
CA ASP A 94 -13.98 9.39 15.26
C ASP A 94 -12.76 8.66 14.68
N LEU A 95 -12.85 8.17 13.44
CA LEU A 95 -11.73 7.57 12.74
C LEU A 95 -10.57 8.57 12.61
N ILE A 96 -10.84 9.81 12.17
CA ILE A 96 -9.81 10.86 12.06
C ILE A 96 -9.16 11.13 13.41
N ASN A 97 -9.95 11.22 14.47
CA ASN A 97 -9.46 11.42 15.82
C ASN A 97 -8.62 10.23 16.29
N ASN A 98 -9.06 9.01 16.00
CA ASN A 98 -8.34 7.79 16.36
C ASN A 98 -6.98 7.69 15.64
N ILE A 99 -6.88 8.07 14.36
CA ILE A 99 -5.63 8.10 13.59
C ILE A 99 -4.57 8.98 14.28
N ARG A 100 -4.98 10.09 14.91
CA ARG A 100 -4.07 11.05 15.56
C ARG A 100 -3.53 10.59 16.91
N LYS A 101 -4.09 9.55 17.51
CA LYS A 101 -3.66 9.02 18.82
C LYS A 101 -2.25 8.41 18.75
N THR A 102 -1.49 8.58 19.82
CA THR A 102 -0.14 7.99 19.93
C THR A 102 -0.16 6.47 19.79
N THR A 103 -1.16 5.81 20.38
CA THR A 103 -1.34 4.35 20.31
C THR A 103 -1.53 3.88 18.86
N SER A 104 -2.24 4.64 18.04
CA SER A 104 -2.47 4.34 16.63
C SER A 104 -1.18 4.43 15.81
N ARG A 105 -0.25 5.33 16.19
CA ARG A 105 1.07 5.41 15.54
C ARG A 105 1.91 4.15 15.75
N TYR A 106 1.82 3.51 16.92
CA TYR A 106 2.49 2.23 17.17
C TYR A 106 1.89 1.12 16.32
N LEU A 107 0.56 1.06 16.22
CA LEU A 107 -0.15 0.14 15.34
C LEU A 107 0.29 0.30 13.89
N MET A 108 0.25 1.53 13.35
CA MET A 108 0.65 1.83 11.98
C MET A 108 2.11 1.45 11.69
N ARG A 109 3.03 1.70 12.62
CA ARG A 109 4.44 1.30 12.49
C ARG A 109 4.60 -0.22 12.42
N ARG A 110 3.89 -0.95 13.28
CA ARG A 110 3.90 -2.42 13.30
C ARG A 110 3.43 -3.01 11.98
N GLU A 111 2.37 -2.45 11.43
CA GLU A 111 1.80 -2.89 10.15
C GLU A 111 2.53 -2.32 8.92
N LYS A 112 3.54 -1.47 9.11
CA LYS A 112 4.31 -0.78 8.03
C LYS A 112 3.40 -0.01 7.06
N PHE A 113 2.30 0.51 7.58
CA PHE A 113 1.28 1.25 6.85
C PHE A 113 0.95 2.52 7.64
N ILE A 114 1.38 3.68 7.14
CA ILE A 114 1.26 4.95 7.85
C ILE A 114 0.22 5.82 7.17
N ILE A 115 -0.83 6.17 7.89
CA ILE A 115 -1.78 7.19 7.44
C ILE A 115 -1.13 8.55 7.71
N ALA A 116 -0.80 9.26 6.63
CA ALA A 116 -0.08 10.53 6.67
C ALA A 116 -1.02 11.73 6.76
N ASN A 117 -2.18 11.65 6.13
CA ASN A 117 -3.17 12.73 6.10
C ASN A 117 -4.58 12.15 5.99
N SER A 118 -5.57 12.96 6.33
CA SER A 118 -6.99 12.72 6.11
C SER A 118 -7.61 13.93 5.44
N ASP A 119 -8.39 13.69 4.41
CA ASP A 119 -9.20 14.73 3.78
C ASP A 119 -10.44 15.07 4.63
N GLN A 120 -11.26 15.96 4.13
CA GLN A 120 -12.53 16.31 4.78
C GLN A 120 -13.50 15.12 4.77
N VAL A 121 -14.35 15.06 5.79
CA VAL A 121 -15.48 14.13 5.80
C VAL A 121 -16.60 14.69 4.93
N ASN A 122 -16.99 13.92 3.92
CA ASN A 122 -18.10 14.28 3.04
C ASN A 122 -19.35 13.50 3.45
N ASP A 123 -20.45 14.22 3.59
CA ASP A 123 -21.77 13.61 3.74
C ASP A 123 -22.33 13.26 2.35
N LEU A 124 -22.53 11.97 2.12
CA LEU A 124 -23.06 11.42 0.87
C LEU A 124 -24.44 10.80 1.08
N SER A 125 -25.10 11.15 2.19
CA SER A 125 -26.42 10.64 2.53
C SER A 125 -27.43 10.91 1.41
N GLY A 126 -28.21 9.91 1.09
CA GLY A 126 -29.16 10.00 -0.03
C GLY A 126 -30.32 9.03 0.08
N LEU A 127 -31.25 9.15 -0.85
CA LEU A 127 -32.34 8.20 -0.99
C LEU A 127 -31.82 6.90 -1.58
N ARG A 128 -32.03 5.80 -0.87
CA ARG A 128 -31.69 4.45 -1.31
C ARG A 128 -32.79 3.86 -2.19
N ASP A 129 -34.03 4.10 -1.78
CA ASP A 129 -35.25 3.71 -2.48
C ASP A 129 -36.21 4.90 -2.44
N GLU A 130 -37.36 4.80 -3.11
CA GLU A 130 -38.34 5.92 -3.24
C GLU A 130 -38.73 6.58 -1.89
N ALA A 131 -38.55 5.88 -0.75
CA ALA A 131 -38.99 6.35 0.56
C ALA A 131 -37.94 6.20 1.68
N ASN A 132 -36.79 5.58 1.43
CA ASN A 132 -35.79 5.26 2.47
C ASN A 132 -34.51 6.10 2.30
N PHE A 133 -34.27 6.98 3.27
CA PHE A 133 -33.05 7.74 3.38
C PHE A 133 -31.95 6.87 4.05
N GLU A 134 -30.79 6.80 3.45
CA GLU A 134 -29.63 6.11 4.04
C GLU A 134 -28.53 7.12 4.33
N ALA A 135 -28.12 7.17 5.60
CA ALA A 135 -26.97 7.94 6.01
C ALA A 135 -25.68 7.31 5.44
N MET A 136 -24.88 8.09 4.77
CA MET A 136 -23.58 7.68 4.22
C MET A 136 -22.60 8.83 4.35
N ALA A 137 -21.37 8.51 4.76
CA ALA A 137 -20.27 9.46 4.76
C ALA A 137 -19.00 8.80 4.22
N ASN A 138 -18.11 9.60 3.64
CA ASN A 138 -16.81 9.13 3.24
C ASN A 138 -15.69 10.02 3.75
N VAL A 139 -14.50 9.42 3.88
CA VAL A 139 -13.24 10.13 4.08
C VAL A 139 -12.15 9.44 3.26
N ASP A 140 -11.35 10.25 2.60
CA ASP A 140 -10.16 9.79 1.90
C ASP A 140 -8.92 10.00 2.78
N LEU A 141 -8.14 8.94 2.93
CA LEU A 141 -6.95 8.92 3.77
C LEU A 141 -5.72 8.69 2.91
N THR A 142 -4.77 9.63 2.96
CA THR A 142 -3.47 9.45 2.32
C THR A 142 -2.59 8.57 3.19
N PHE A 143 -2.06 7.49 2.64
CA PHE A 143 -1.16 6.58 3.35
C PHE A 143 0.20 6.45 2.66
N ARG A 144 1.20 6.03 3.43
CA ARG A 144 2.56 5.74 2.96
C ARG A 144 3.00 4.36 3.40
N TYR A 145 3.76 3.71 2.54
CA TYR A 145 4.38 2.41 2.80
C TYR A 145 5.71 2.30 2.05
N THR A 146 6.51 1.29 2.37
CA THR A 146 7.76 1.01 1.65
C THR A 146 7.51 -0.05 0.59
N GLY A 147 7.67 0.32 -0.67
CA GLY A 147 7.77 -0.63 -1.78
C GLY A 147 9.15 -1.28 -1.76
N LYS A 148 9.21 -2.59 -2.01
CA LYS A 148 10.45 -3.37 -2.09
C LYS A 148 10.43 -4.23 -3.32
N TYR A 149 11.57 -4.34 -3.99
CA TYR A 149 11.80 -5.24 -5.10
C TYR A 149 13.28 -5.59 -5.18
N THR A 150 13.62 -6.58 -5.97
CA THR A 150 15.00 -6.99 -6.25
C THR A 150 15.25 -6.88 -7.74
N ASP A 151 16.49 -6.55 -8.11
CA ASP A 151 16.96 -6.51 -9.49
C ASP A 151 18.17 -7.42 -9.63
N ASN A 152 18.21 -8.23 -10.67
CA ASN A 152 19.35 -9.07 -10.97
C ASN A 152 20.27 -8.30 -11.92
N VAL A 153 21.25 -7.61 -11.33
CA VAL A 153 22.21 -6.78 -12.06
C VAL A 153 23.44 -7.56 -12.50
N GLY A 154 23.59 -8.81 -12.02
CA GLY A 154 24.74 -9.66 -12.27
C GLY A 154 25.99 -9.24 -11.52
N LEU A 155 27.05 -9.99 -11.71
CA LEU A 155 28.39 -9.75 -11.14
C LEU A 155 29.40 -9.50 -12.26
N ILE A 156 30.39 -8.66 -11.99
CA ILE A 156 31.57 -8.54 -12.85
C ILE A 156 32.57 -9.60 -12.38
N GLU A 157 32.65 -10.70 -13.10
CA GLU A 157 33.54 -11.82 -12.76
C GLU A 157 34.98 -11.58 -13.26
N THR A 158 35.14 -10.89 -14.39
CA THR A 158 36.42 -10.68 -15.03
C THR A 158 36.49 -9.31 -15.68
N VAL A 159 37.61 -8.63 -15.52
CA VAL A 159 37.90 -7.39 -16.24
C VAL A 159 39.18 -7.62 -17.08
N ASP A 160 39.03 -7.52 -18.40
CA ASP A 160 40.16 -7.55 -19.32
C ASP A 160 40.47 -6.11 -19.77
N ALA A 161 41.69 -5.70 -19.51
CA ALA A 161 42.19 -4.40 -19.94
C ALA A 161 43.39 -4.59 -20.91
N THR A 162 43.31 -3.91 -22.06
CA THR A 162 44.39 -3.88 -23.05
C THR A 162 44.94 -2.47 -23.16
N GLY A 163 46.23 -2.29 -23.10
CA GLY A 163 46.88 -1.00 -23.23
C GLY A 163 48.19 -1.13 -24.00
N ASP A 164 48.66 -0.02 -24.60
CA ASP A 164 49.97 0.13 -25.20
C ASP A 164 50.83 1.06 -24.35
N ILE A 165 51.98 0.56 -23.93
CA ILE A 165 52.97 1.32 -23.15
C ILE A 165 54.26 1.34 -23.94
N GLY A 166 54.51 2.44 -24.66
CA GLY A 166 55.75 2.63 -25.40
C GLY A 166 55.93 1.69 -26.59
N GLY A 167 54.83 1.26 -27.27
CA GLY A 167 54.82 0.36 -28.38
C GLY A 167 54.81 -1.13 -28.00
N ILE A 168 54.57 -1.43 -26.72
CA ILE A 168 54.40 -2.80 -26.17
C ILE A 168 52.91 -2.98 -25.79
N GLU A 169 52.22 -3.86 -26.50
CA GLU A 169 50.84 -4.23 -26.15
C GLU A 169 50.84 -5.02 -24.83
N THR A 170 50.09 -4.54 -23.88
CA THR A 170 49.99 -5.15 -22.55
C THR A 170 48.54 -5.58 -22.29
N HIS A 171 48.34 -6.84 -21.92
CA HIS A 171 47.07 -7.39 -21.52
C HIS A 171 47.04 -7.64 -20.02
N LEU A 172 46.01 -7.18 -19.35
CA LEU A 172 45.78 -7.43 -17.93
C LEU A 172 44.38 -8.02 -17.76
N THR A 173 44.30 -9.22 -17.24
CA THR A 173 43.06 -9.88 -16.85
C THR A 173 42.97 -9.91 -15.33
N ILE A 174 41.97 -9.31 -14.73
CA ILE A 174 41.68 -9.34 -13.32
C ILE A 174 40.45 -10.17 -13.10
N ALA A 175 40.56 -11.32 -12.43
CA ALA A 175 39.42 -12.08 -11.93
C ALA A 175 39.01 -11.55 -10.56
N VAL A 176 37.74 -11.21 -10.36
CA VAL A 176 37.19 -10.82 -9.07
C VAL A 176 36.77 -12.10 -8.35
N THR A 177 37.51 -12.45 -7.31
CA THR A 177 37.18 -13.59 -6.43
C THR A 177 36.43 -13.03 -5.23
N SER A 178 35.15 -13.44 -5.02
CA SER A 178 34.44 -13.19 -3.77
C SER A 178 35.11 -14.05 -2.66
N GLU A 179 35.55 -13.42 -1.56
CA GLU A 179 35.93 -14.13 -0.33
C GLU A 179 34.72 -14.45 0.52
#